data_3dd400907267baef3cda61a976cd95a5
#
_entry.id   3dd400907267baef3cda61a976cd95a5
#
_cell.length_a   1.000
_cell.length_b   1.000
_cell.length_c   1.000
_cell.angle_alpha   90.00
_cell.angle_beta   90.00
_cell.angle_gamma   90.00
#
_symmetry.space_group_name_H-M   'P 1'
#
loop_
_entity.id
_entity.type
_entity.pdbx_description
1 polymer ?
#
loop_
_entity_poly.entity_id
_entity_poly.type
_entity_poly.pdbx_seq_one_letter_code
_entity_poly.pdbx_strand_id
1 'polypeptide(L)'
;MRKKFIKSILIVFVLITQLSLLKAQTQEIDLSGQWGFQTDLMDFRRGSLDIRYMHRLQESILLPGITDDYKIGYKSPYRHIDRLTRVYEYMGPAWYQREITIPKEWKGKRIFISFERVHWLSSIYVDTKEVSEIDYISVPHNHELTDFVKPGKTHLITVCVDNRYQYNTHKWDHAHSCLLYTSPSPRDRT
;
A
#
# COMPACT_ATOMS: atom_id res chain seq x y z
N MET A 1 -30.81 -34.49 -40.50
CA MET A 1 -29.88 -34.62 -39.36
C MET A 1 -28.71 -33.64 -39.46
N ARG A 2 -28.00 -33.50 -40.57
CA ARG A 2 -26.80 -32.62 -40.74
C ARG A 2 -27.02 -31.13 -40.40
N LYS A 3 -28.14 -30.52 -40.76
CA LYS A 3 -28.44 -29.09 -40.49
C LYS A 3 -28.67 -28.79 -39.00
N LYS A 4 -29.22 -29.74 -38.22
CA LYS A 4 -29.39 -29.57 -36.78
C LYS A 4 -28.05 -29.64 -36.03
N PHE A 5 -27.17 -30.52 -36.48
CA PHE A 5 -25.83 -30.67 -35.91
C PHE A 5 -24.95 -29.45 -36.12
N ILE A 6 -24.98 -28.85 -37.33
CA ILE A 6 -24.25 -27.62 -37.64
C ILE A 6 -24.75 -26.45 -36.81
N LYS A 7 -26.05 -26.30 -36.58
CA LYS A 7 -26.61 -25.24 -35.70
C LYS A 7 -26.15 -25.40 -34.23
N SER A 8 -26.12 -26.64 -33.73
CA SER A 8 -25.62 -26.89 -32.34
C SER A 8 -24.15 -26.51 -32.20
N ILE A 9 -23.31 -26.85 -33.19
CA ILE A 9 -21.89 -26.48 -33.16
C ILE A 9 -21.71 -24.97 -33.19
N LEU A 10 -22.48 -24.27 -34.01
CA LEU A 10 -22.42 -22.80 -34.11
C LEU A 10 -22.82 -22.13 -32.80
N ILE A 11 -23.86 -22.63 -32.14
CA ILE A 11 -24.30 -22.10 -30.80
C ILE A 11 -23.23 -22.34 -29.73
N VAL A 12 -22.60 -23.50 -29.70
CA VAL A 12 -21.51 -23.80 -28.76
C VAL A 12 -20.31 -22.91 -29.03
N PHE A 13 -19.96 -22.67 -30.30
CA PHE A 13 -18.85 -21.78 -30.67
C PHE A 13 -19.13 -20.32 -30.28
N VAL A 14 -20.35 -19.82 -30.48
CA VAL A 14 -20.76 -18.48 -30.00
C VAL A 14 -20.73 -18.36 -28.47
N LEU A 15 -21.16 -19.39 -27.78
CA LEU A 15 -21.07 -19.44 -26.30
C LEU A 15 -19.62 -19.42 -25.80
N ILE A 16 -18.73 -20.17 -26.45
CA ILE A 16 -17.29 -20.19 -26.10
C ILE A 16 -16.63 -18.84 -26.39
N THR A 17 -16.98 -18.18 -27.52
CA THR A 17 -16.43 -16.85 -27.79
C THR A 17 -16.94 -15.76 -26.85
N GLN A 18 -18.15 -15.90 -26.32
CA GLN A 18 -18.64 -14.97 -25.29
C GLN A 18 -17.98 -15.18 -23.93
N LEU A 19 -17.61 -16.41 -23.57
CA LEU A 19 -16.85 -16.67 -22.33
C LEU A 19 -15.44 -16.05 -22.35
N SER A 20 -14.80 -15.97 -23.50
CA SER A 20 -13.46 -15.37 -23.64
C SER A 20 -13.44 -13.84 -23.57
N LEU A 21 -14.60 -13.19 -23.61
CA LEU A 21 -14.75 -11.74 -23.46
C LEU A 21 -14.96 -11.27 -22.00
N LEU A 22 -15.03 -12.19 -21.04
CA LEU A 22 -15.02 -11.87 -19.62
C LEU A 22 -13.60 -11.46 -19.20
N LYS A 23 -13.17 -10.28 -19.62
CA LYS A 23 -12.03 -9.60 -19.01
C LYS A 23 -12.34 -9.39 -17.53
N ALA A 24 -11.49 -9.90 -16.66
CA ALA A 24 -11.54 -9.55 -15.26
C ALA A 24 -11.37 -8.02 -15.15
N GLN A 25 -12.44 -7.32 -14.86
CA GLN A 25 -12.42 -5.87 -14.72
C GLN A 25 -11.94 -5.57 -13.30
N THR A 26 -10.67 -5.17 -13.17
CA THR A 26 -10.12 -4.65 -11.93
C THR A 26 -10.74 -3.27 -11.69
N GLN A 27 -11.36 -3.07 -10.54
CA GLN A 27 -11.86 -1.78 -10.10
C GLN A 27 -10.89 -1.23 -9.07
N GLU A 28 -10.50 0.02 -9.23
CA GLU A 28 -9.48 0.66 -8.38
C GLU A 28 -10.03 1.96 -7.78
N ILE A 29 -9.53 2.29 -6.60
CA ILE A 29 -9.75 3.58 -5.94
C ILE A 29 -8.37 4.19 -5.74
N ASP A 30 -8.18 5.40 -6.26
CA ASP A 30 -6.98 6.17 -5.99
C ASP A 30 -6.97 6.63 -4.53
N LEU A 31 -5.93 6.26 -3.81
CA LEU A 31 -5.71 6.63 -2.42
C LEU A 31 -4.69 7.77 -2.27
N SER A 32 -4.32 8.44 -3.35
CA SER A 32 -3.54 9.68 -3.29
C SER A 32 -4.29 10.77 -2.52
N GLY A 33 -3.55 11.71 -1.96
CA GLY A 33 -4.11 12.81 -1.19
C GLY A 33 -3.67 12.81 0.27
N GLN A 34 -4.48 13.42 1.12
CA GLN A 34 -4.11 13.65 2.53
C GLN A 34 -4.29 12.37 3.37
N TRP A 35 -3.24 12.06 4.14
CA TRP A 35 -3.21 10.99 5.13
C TRP A 35 -2.85 11.57 6.49
N GLY A 36 -3.43 11.02 7.56
CA GLY A 36 -2.93 11.22 8.90
C GLY A 36 -1.51 10.68 9.00
N PHE A 37 -0.65 11.32 9.79
CA PHE A 37 0.77 10.99 9.86
C PHE A 37 1.30 11.13 11.28
N GLN A 38 2.25 10.27 11.63
CA GLN A 38 3.04 10.40 12.87
C GLN A 38 4.32 9.58 12.76
N THR A 39 5.43 10.15 13.23
CA THR A 39 6.69 9.42 13.42
C THR A 39 6.70 8.64 14.72
N ASP A 40 7.51 7.59 14.78
CA ASP A 40 7.69 6.77 15.98
C ASP A 40 9.17 6.66 16.39
N LEU A 41 9.72 7.75 16.89
CA LEU A 41 11.12 7.82 17.30
C LEU A 41 11.48 6.84 18.44
N MET A 42 10.50 6.47 19.26
CA MET A 42 10.70 5.57 20.40
C MET A 42 10.47 4.10 20.05
N ASP A 43 10.08 3.81 18.83
CA ASP A 43 9.82 2.43 18.32
C ASP A 43 8.89 1.63 19.27
N PHE A 44 7.76 2.21 19.60
CA PHE A 44 6.75 1.53 20.42
C PHE A 44 6.13 0.31 19.73
N ARG A 45 6.39 0.14 18.43
CA ARG A 45 5.92 -1.00 17.65
C ARG A 45 6.34 -2.35 18.24
N ARG A 46 7.50 -2.42 18.89
CA ARG A 46 8.04 -3.67 19.47
C ARG A 46 7.55 -3.95 20.88
N GLY A 47 6.85 -3.00 21.50
CA GLY A 47 6.27 -3.17 22.83
C GLY A 47 4.77 -3.50 22.75
N SER A 48 4.25 -4.17 23.77
CA SER A 48 2.82 -4.52 23.92
C SER A 48 1.88 -3.30 24.04
N LEU A 49 2.37 -2.08 23.82
CA LEU A 49 1.67 -0.81 24.00
C LEU A 49 1.52 0.00 22.71
N ASP A 50 1.78 -0.59 21.56
CA ASP A 50 1.58 0.13 20.31
C ASP A 50 0.09 0.18 19.94
N ILE A 51 -0.53 1.29 20.34
CA ILE A 51 -1.95 1.56 20.12
C ILE A 51 -2.18 2.62 19.02
N ARG A 52 -1.14 3.00 18.27
CA ARG A 52 -1.24 4.08 17.28
C ARG A 52 -2.25 3.78 16.19
N TYR A 53 -2.41 2.53 15.80
CA TYR A 53 -3.44 2.13 14.86
C TYR A 53 -4.87 2.25 15.42
N MET A 54 -5.03 2.40 16.75
CA MET A 54 -6.32 2.55 17.40
C MET A 54 -6.76 4.02 17.54
N HIS A 55 -5.82 4.96 17.45
CA HIS A 55 -6.08 6.39 17.64
C HIS A 55 -5.90 7.14 16.32
N ARG A 56 -6.60 8.27 16.20
CA ARG A 56 -6.39 9.16 15.05
C ARG A 56 -5.06 9.88 15.17
N LEU A 57 -4.29 9.84 14.10
CA LEU A 57 -3.04 10.57 13.99
C LEU A 57 -3.34 12.05 13.78
N GLN A 58 -2.59 12.92 14.46
CA GLN A 58 -2.91 14.36 14.51
C GLN A 58 -2.24 15.16 13.40
N GLU A 59 -1.05 14.74 12.98
CA GLU A 59 -0.34 15.35 11.86
C GLU A 59 -0.88 14.82 10.53
N SER A 60 -0.53 15.47 9.44
CA SER A 60 -0.94 15.03 8.12
C SER A 60 0.15 15.21 7.07
N ILE A 61 0.16 14.32 6.10
CA ILE A 61 1.08 14.31 4.97
C ILE A 61 0.29 14.07 3.69
N LEU A 62 0.76 14.67 2.59
CA LEU A 62 0.20 14.41 1.27
C LEU A 62 0.95 13.23 0.62
N LEU A 63 0.22 12.23 0.16
CA LEU A 63 0.76 11.12 -0.60
C LEU A 63 0.27 11.18 -2.06
N PRO A 64 1.09 10.84 -3.04
CA PRO A 64 2.48 10.40 -2.93
C PRO A 64 3.43 11.52 -2.47
N GLY A 65 4.39 11.18 -1.64
CA GLY A 65 5.35 12.13 -1.09
C GLY A 65 6.44 11.43 -0.27
N ILE A 66 7.41 12.20 0.14
CA ILE A 66 8.52 11.73 0.98
C ILE A 66 8.63 12.56 2.26
N THR A 67 9.15 11.96 3.31
CA THR A 67 9.35 12.64 4.60
C THR A 67 10.27 13.86 4.51
N ASP A 68 11.22 13.87 3.56
CA ASP A 68 12.12 14.99 3.32
C ASP A 68 11.37 16.27 2.88
N ASP A 69 10.34 16.15 2.03
CA ASP A 69 9.51 17.28 1.57
C ASP A 69 8.82 17.99 2.73
N TYR A 70 8.53 17.25 3.80
CA TYR A 70 7.90 17.77 5.02
C TYR A 70 8.90 18.13 6.12
N LYS A 71 10.20 18.09 5.82
CA LYS A 71 11.29 18.38 6.77
C LYS A 71 11.24 17.51 8.04
N ILE A 72 10.82 16.26 7.88
CA ILE A 72 10.69 15.31 8.97
C ILE A 72 12.04 14.67 9.23
N GLY A 73 12.47 14.68 10.49
CA GLY A 73 13.76 14.18 10.92
C GLY A 73 14.78 15.27 11.19
N TYR A 74 16.06 14.93 11.21
CA TYR A 74 17.12 15.90 11.40
C TYR A 74 17.69 16.38 10.08
N LYS A 75 18.10 17.64 10.03
CA LYS A 75 18.72 18.22 8.84
C LYS A 75 20.12 17.64 8.68
N SER A 76 20.37 16.94 7.54
CA SER A 76 21.69 16.40 7.27
C SER A 76 22.72 17.50 7.05
N PRO A 77 23.86 17.48 7.77
CA PRO A 77 24.92 18.44 7.57
C PRO A 77 25.76 18.14 6.32
N TYR A 78 25.57 16.97 5.71
CA TYR A 78 26.40 16.48 4.61
C TYR A 78 25.64 16.50 3.30
N ARG A 79 26.30 17.00 2.24
CA ARG A 79 25.93 16.76 0.85
C ARG A 79 26.87 15.75 0.24
N HIS A 80 26.35 14.60 -0.14
CA HIS A 80 27.10 13.61 -0.89
C HIS A 80 27.04 13.96 -2.38
N ILE A 81 28.18 13.93 -3.07
CA ILE A 81 28.27 14.25 -4.49
C ILE A 81 27.97 13.00 -5.34
N ASP A 82 28.18 11.84 -4.77
CA ASP A 82 28.14 10.51 -5.42
C ASP A 82 26.81 9.78 -5.29
N ARG A 83 25.85 10.34 -4.56
CA ARG A 83 24.54 9.72 -4.31
C ARG A 83 23.46 10.76 -4.05
N LEU A 84 22.21 10.34 -4.22
CA LEU A 84 21.06 11.16 -3.83
C LEU A 84 21.11 11.42 -2.32
N THR A 85 21.22 12.70 -1.97
CA THR A 85 21.26 13.15 -0.58
C THR A 85 19.92 13.74 -0.20
N ARG A 86 19.41 13.36 0.95
CA ARG A 86 18.28 14.04 1.58
C ARG A 86 18.73 15.24 2.35
N VAL A 87 17.86 16.23 2.40
CA VAL A 87 18.07 17.40 3.26
C VAL A 87 17.66 17.06 4.69
N TYR A 88 16.58 16.30 4.85
CA TYR A 88 16.09 15.84 6.15
C TYR A 88 16.05 14.32 6.18
N GLU A 89 16.67 13.76 7.19
CA GLU A 89 16.81 12.31 7.36
C GLU A 89 15.97 11.83 8.54
N TYR A 90 15.03 10.95 8.27
CA TYR A 90 14.27 10.24 9.27
C TYR A 90 14.55 8.74 9.16
N MET A 91 14.87 8.12 10.29
CA MET A 91 15.03 6.68 10.44
C MET A 91 14.11 6.17 11.55
N GLY A 92 13.25 5.26 11.22
CA GLY A 92 12.32 4.66 12.16
C GLY A 92 10.96 4.37 11.57
N PRO A 93 10.05 3.84 12.36
CA PRO A 93 8.67 3.62 11.96
C PRO A 93 7.95 4.95 11.74
N ALA A 94 7.23 5.03 10.64
CA ALA A 94 6.35 6.14 10.31
C ALA A 94 4.93 5.59 10.09
N TRP A 95 3.96 6.20 10.73
CA TRP A 95 2.57 5.78 10.72
C TRP A 95 1.76 6.67 9.80
N TYR A 96 0.95 6.03 8.95
CA TYR A 96 0.05 6.67 7.99
C TYR A 96 -1.36 6.17 8.24
N GLN A 97 -2.37 7.04 8.18
CA GLN A 97 -3.73 6.66 8.51
C GLN A 97 -4.75 7.37 7.62
N ARG A 98 -5.73 6.61 7.12
CA ARG A 98 -6.82 7.17 6.33
C ARG A 98 -8.10 6.36 6.49
N GLU A 99 -9.24 7.03 6.48
CA GLU A 99 -10.53 6.39 6.34
C GLU A 99 -10.83 6.09 4.87
N ILE A 100 -11.21 4.86 4.60
CA ILE A 100 -11.52 4.39 3.25
C ILE A 100 -12.90 3.75 3.26
N THR A 101 -13.79 4.21 2.39
CA THR A 101 -15.09 3.61 2.19
C THR A 101 -15.00 2.56 1.09
N ILE A 102 -15.31 1.32 1.44
CA ILE A 102 -15.30 0.21 0.48
C ILE A 102 -16.60 0.23 -0.32
N PRO A 103 -16.57 0.26 -1.66
CA PRO A 103 -17.76 0.25 -2.49
C PRO A 103 -18.63 -0.99 -2.23
N LYS A 104 -19.96 -0.81 -2.24
CA LYS A 104 -20.90 -1.92 -2.05
C LYS A 104 -20.79 -2.96 -3.16
N GLU A 105 -20.44 -2.53 -4.35
CA GLU A 105 -20.27 -3.33 -5.57
C GLU A 105 -19.09 -4.30 -5.50
N TRP A 106 -18.24 -4.13 -4.49
CA TRP A 106 -17.09 -5.04 -4.25
C TRP A 106 -17.48 -6.26 -3.40
N LYS A 107 -18.75 -6.42 -3.08
CA LYS A 107 -19.23 -7.61 -2.37
C LYS A 107 -18.89 -8.90 -3.13
N GLY A 108 -18.22 -9.82 -2.45
CA GLY A 108 -17.77 -11.10 -3.02
C GLY A 108 -16.53 -11.00 -3.91
N LYS A 109 -15.89 -9.83 -3.99
CA LYS A 109 -14.59 -9.67 -4.67
C LYS A 109 -13.45 -9.75 -3.67
N ARG A 110 -12.26 -10.11 -4.17
CA ARG A 110 -11.02 -9.97 -3.42
C ARG A 110 -10.61 -8.49 -3.40
N ILE A 111 -10.24 -7.99 -2.24
CA ILE A 111 -9.91 -6.58 -2.01
C ILE A 111 -8.47 -6.50 -1.55
N PHE A 112 -7.68 -5.70 -2.26
CA PHE A 112 -6.28 -5.45 -1.94
C PHE A 112 -6.06 -3.96 -1.77
N ILE A 113 -5.09 -3.61 -0.93
CA ILE A 113 -4.47 -2.30 -0.94
C ILE A 113 -3.04 -2.46 -1.44
N SER A 114 -2.64 -1.61 -2.37
CA SER A 114 -1.33 -1.66 -3.02
C SER A 114 -0.54 -0.40 -2.75
N PHE A 115 0.72 -0.57 -2.34
CA PHE A 115 1.67 0.51 -2.16
C PHE A 115 2.86 0.26 -3.08
N GLU A 116 3.05 1.11 -4.08
CA GLU A 116 4.03 0.85 -5.14
C GLU A 116 5.50 0.91 -4.68
N ARG A 117 5.82 1.80 -3.75
CA ARG A 117 7.20 2.08 -3.35
C ARG A 117 7.32 2.27 -1.86
N VAL A 118 7.20 1.20 -1.13
CA VAL A 118 7.46 1.16 0.31
C VAL A 118 8.92 0.85 0.55
N HIS A 119 9.53 1.51 1.51
CA HIS A 119 10.92 1.29 1.86
C HIS A 119 11.09 1.28 3.38
N TRP A 120 11.19 0.16 4.03
CA TRP A 120 11.35 -1.26 3.61
C TRP A 120 10.11 -2.08 3.92
N LEU A 121 9.79 -2.12 5.20
CA LEU A 121 8.76 -2.93 5.82
C LEU A 121 7.47 -2.14 5.89
N SER A 122 6.36 -2.76 5.51
CA SER A 122 5.03 -2.23 5.81
C SER A 122 4.22 -3.21 6.63
N SER A 123 3.57 -2.71 7.68
CA SER A 123 2.57 -3.44 8.43
C SER A 123 1.25 -2.70 8.32
N ILE A 124 0.17 -3.41 8.01
CA ILE A 124 -1.14 -2.79 7.80
C ILE A 124 -2.13 -3.27 8.84
N TYR A 125 -2.98 -2.34 9.26
CA TYR A 125 -4.05 -2.53 10.23
C TYR A 125 -5.37 -2.03 9.62
N VAL A 126 -6.44 -2.78 9.82
CA VAL A 126 -7.81 -2.37 9.51
C VAL A 126 -8.57 -2.22 10.82
N ASP A 127 -9.03 -1.00 11.09
CA ASP A 127 -9.61 -0.62 12.37
C ASP A 127 -8.63 -0.94 13.53
N THR A 128 -8.87 -2.01 14.28
CA THR A 128 -8.03 -2.43 15.41
C THR A 128 -7.31 -3.76 15.18
N LYS A 129 -7.30 -4.27 13.94
CA LYS A 129 -6.75 -5.58 13.64
C LYS A 129 -5.57 -5.48 12.71
N GLU A 130 -4.50 -6.12 13.08
CA GLU A 130 -3.38 -6.36 12.18
C GLU A 130 -3.80 -7.33 11.07
N VAL A 131 -3.43 -6.98 9.83
CA VAL A 131 -3.77 -7.75 8.64
C VAL A 131 -2.57 -8.55 8.17
N SER A 132 -1.47 -7.86 7.88
CA SER A 132 -0.27 -8.47 7.32
C SER A 132 0.93 -7.54 7.39
N GLU A 133 2.10 -8.14 7.26
CA GLU A 133 3.38 -7.45 7.16
C GLU A 133 4.08 -7.91 5.89
N ILE A 134 4.73 -6.99 5.17
CA ILE A 134 5.48 -7.25 3.94
C ILE A 134 6.83 -6.53 4.03
N ASP A 135 7.90 -7.28 3.77
CA ASP A 135 9.29 -6.82 3.83
C ASP A 135 9.99 -7.07 2.49
N TYR A 136 9.76 -6.16 1.53
CA TYR A 136 10.42 -6.16 0.22
C TYR A 136 10.79 -4.73 -0.18
N ILE A 137 11.82 -4.55 -1.02
CA ILE A 137 12.27 -3.21 -1.44
C ILE A 137 11.80 -2.81 -2.82
N SER A 138 11.78 -3.75 -3.74
CA SER A 138 11.73 -3.43 -5.18
C SER A 138 10.43 -3.81 -5.85
N VAL A 139 9.44 -4.23 -5.07
CA VAL A 139 8.13 -4.66 -5.56
C VAL A 139 7.02 -3.94 -4.82
N PRO A 140 5.84 -3.76 -5.43
CA PRO A 140 4.68 -3.23 -4.74
C PRO A 140 4.27 -4.12 -3.56
N HIS A 141 3.89 -3.50 -2.45
CA HIS A 141 3.33 -4.20 -1.30
C HIS A 141 1.82 -4.33 -1.48
N ASN A 142 1.36 -5.55 -1.75
CA ASN A 142 -0.06 -5.86 -1.94
C ASN A 142 -0.60 -6.58 -0.72
N HIS A 143 -1.33 -5.88 0.12
CA HIS A 143 -1.98 -6.45 1.30
C HIS A 143 -3.42 -6.84 0.98
N GLU A 144 -3.80 -8.08 1.24
CA GLU A 144 -5.18 -8.54 1.06
C GLU A 144 -6.02 -8.16 2.28
N LEU A 145 -7.09 -7.41 2.03
CA LEU A 145 -8.02 -6.90 3.03
C LEU A 145 -9.36 -7.64 3.04
N THR A 146 -9.57 -8.62 2.18
CA THR A 146 -10.87 -9.26 1.90
C THR A 146 -11.63 -9.67 3.17
N ASP A 147 -10.95 -10.30 4.12
CA ASP A 147 -11.57 -10.80 5.36
C ASP A 147 -11.69 -9.74 6.47
N PHE A 148 -11.08 -8.58 6.29
CA PHE A 148 -11.00 -7.53 7.29
C PHE A 148 -11.95 -6.37 7.02
N VAL A 149 -12.34 -6.16 5.76
CA VAL A 149 -13.19 -5.03 5.35
C VAL A 149 -14.58 -5.51 4.95
N LYS A 150 -15.57 -4.62 5.11
CA LYS A 150 -16.97 -4.90 4.73
C LYS A 150 -17.39 -3.94 3.61
N PRO A 151 -17.78 -4.45 2.43
CA PRO A 151 -18.32 -3.62 1.36
C PRO A 151 -19.50 -2.75 1.83
N GLY A 152 -19.46 -1.48 1.45
CA GLY A 152 -20.45 -0.48 1.87
C GLY A 152 -20.16 0.17 3.23
N LYS A 153 -19.03 -0.16 3.88
CA LYS A 153 -18.61 0.46 5.15
C LYS A 153 -17.31 1.24 4.98
N THR A 154 -17.13 2.20 5.86
CA THR A 154 -15.88 2.94 6.02
C THR A 154 -15.05 2.25 7.09
N HIS A 155 -13.77 2.06 6.79
CA HIS A 155 -12.77 1.47 7.68
C HIS A 155 -11.60 2.42 7.86
N LEU A 156 -11.01 2.43 9.03
CA LEU A 156 -9.78 3.12 9.31
C LEU A 156 -8.61 2.22 8.91
N ILE A 157 -7.89 2.62 7.88
CA ILE A 157 -6.68 1.93 7.43
C ILE A 157 -5.49 2.63 8.03
N THR A 158 -4.67 1.89 8.76
CA THR A 158 -3.41 2.38 9.34
C THR A 158 -2.26 1.55 8.78
N VAL A 159 -1.23 2.24 8.34
CA VAL A 159 -0.02 1.63 7.77
C VAL A 159 1.18 2.11 8.54
N CYS A 160 1.97 1.19 9.05
CA CYS A 160 3.29 1.48 9.60
C CYS A 160 4.35 1.14 8.56
N VAL A 161 5.18 2.10 8.21
CA VAL A 161 6.33 1.90 7.33
C VAL A 161 7.59 2.08 8.17
N ASP A 162 8.43 1.05 8.22
CA ASP A 162 9.72 1.09 8.89
C ASP A 162 10.85 1.06 7.86
N ASN A 163 11.61 2.14 7.81
CA ASN A 163 12.72 2.29 6.86
C ASN A 163 14.06 1.83 7.43
N ARG A 164 14.08 1.23 8.61
CA ARG A 164 15.29 0.65 9.18
C ARG A 164 15.53 -0.73 8.58
N TYR A 165 16.76 -0.97 8.20
CA TYR A 165 17.17 -2.29 7.74
C TYR A 165 17.18 -3.29 8.90
N GLN A 166 16.35 -4.31 8.84
CA GLN A 166 16.25 -5.36 9.87
C GLN A 166 17.10 -6.59 9.54
N TYR A 167 18.31 -6.40 9.03
CA TYR A 167 19.17 -7.56 8.81
C TYR A 167 19.91 -7.97 10.09
N ASN A 168 19.68 -9.18 10.50
CA ASN A 168 20.19 -9.76 11.74
C ASN A 168 21.68 -10.10 11.72
N THR A 169 22.51 -9.70 10.77
CA THR A 169 23.89 -10.20 10.75
C THR A 169 25.00 -9.34 10.16
N HIS A 170 24.81 -8.22 9.50
CA HIS A 170 25.97 -7.45 9.01
C HIS A 170 25.78 -5.93 9.05
N LYS A 171 26.77 -5.28 9.69
CA LYS A 171 27.05 -3.86 9.81
C LYS A 171 27.19 -3.14 8.47
N TRP A 172 26.10 -2.73 7.86
CA TRP A 172 26.13 -1.69 6.83
C TRP A 172 24.96 -0.74 7.10
N ASP A 173 25.23 0.23 7.97
CA ASP A 173 24.29 1.33 8.30
C ASP A 173 24.15 2.26 7.10
N HIS A 174 23.30 1.92 6.17
CA HIS A 174 22.85 2.86 5.17
C HIS A 174 21.35 3.08 5.34
N ALA A 175 21.03 4.17 6.04
CA ALA A 175 19.68 4.69 6.16
C ALA A 175 19.14 5.07 4.78
N HIS A 176 18.10 4.39 4.37
CA HIS A 176 17.43 4.69 3.13
C HIS A 176 16.06 5.34 3.39
N SER A 177 15.62 6.18 2.48
CA SER A 177 14.40 6.97 2.63
C SER A 177 13.14 6.15 2.78
N CYS A 178 12.31 6.52 3.75
CA CYS A 178 10.93 6.09 3.77
C CYS A 178 10.20 6.77 2.61
N LEU A 179 9.98 6.03 1.54
CA LEU A 179 9.22 6.48 0.38
C LEU A 179 7.94 5.68 0.33
N LEU A 180 6.84 6.31 0.67
CA LEU A 180 5.53 5.79 0.30
C LEU A 180 5.10 6.52 -0.97
N TYR A 181 5.33 5.90 -2.11
CA TYR A 181 4.97 6.46 -3.41
C TYR A 181 3.74 5.75 -3.95
N THR A 182 2.58 6.37 -3.84
CA THR A 182 1.32 5.89 -4.41
C THR A 182 0.97 6.71 -5.65
N SER A 183 1.80 6.67 -6.68
CA SER A 183 1.47 7.30 -7.96
C SER A 183 1.18 6.21 -8.98
N PRO A 184 0.10 6.31 -9.76
CA PRO A 184 -0.05 5.48 -10.93
C PRO A 184 1.13 5.73 -11.86
N SER A 185 1.80 4.65 -12.26
CA SER A 185 2.88 4.73 -13.24
C SER A 185 2.37 5.40 -14.52
N PRO A 186 3.15 6.25 -15.19
CA PRO A 186 2.78 6.78 -16.50
C PRO A 186 2.46 5.69 -17.54
N ARG A 187 2.79 4.43 -17.27
CA ARG A 187 2.49 3.28 -18.11
C ARG A 187 1.04 2.77 -17.97
N ASP A 188 0.37 3.16 -16.89
CA ASP A 188 -1.00 2.71 -16.60
C ASP A 188 -2.06 3.67 -17.19
N ARG A 189 -1.63 4.63 -18.01
CA ARG A 189 -2.49 5.61 -18.70
C ARG A 189 -2.80 5.23 -20.16
N THR A 190 -2.85 3.96 -20.48
CA THR A 190 -3.32 3.52 -21.81
C THR A 190 -4.64 2.78 -21.72
#